data_9c903918cf7c0dd380a979e7e3dc7c6e
#
_entry.id   9c903918cf7c0dd380a979e7e3dc7c6e
#
_cell.length_a   1.000
_cell.length_b   1.000
_cell.length_c   1.000
_cell.angle_alpha   90.00
_cell.angle_beta   90.00
_cell.angle_gamma   90.00
#
_symmetry.space_group_name_H-M   'P 1'
#
loop_
_entity.id
_entity.type
_entity.pdbx_description
1 polymer ?
#
loop_
_entity_poly.entity_id
_entity_poly.type
_entity_poly.pdbx_seq_one_letter_code
_entity_poly.pdbx_strand_id
1 'polypeptide(L)'
;MDLYPKNDQSQLKNIFNEAASINVNGINVSVEELANFEKMHHKIFKGIKFQVGANITSKYENGQIWTHVWAWWSGEGKKSKETATIPVHLAFNWDGLKCNNAFFMFDPTFINKEVALNDK
;
A
#
# COMPACT_ATOMS: atom_id res chain seq x y z
N MET A 1 -7.37 4.22 4.93
CA MET A 1 -6.92 2.81 4.94
C MET A 1 -8.06 1.81 4.68
N ASP A 2 -9.30 2.17 5.01
CA ASP A 2 -10.44 1.26 4.78
C ASP A 2 -10.81 1.07 3.31
N LEU A 3 -10.36 1.98 2.42
CA LEU A 3 -10.73 1.94 1.00
C LEU A 3 -10.00 0.84 0.23
N TYR A 4 -8.78 0.49 0.63
CA TYR A 4 -8.02 -0.55 -0.05
C TYR A 4 -8.72 -1.93 0.03
N PRO A 5 -9.16 -2.42 1.21
CA PRO A 5 -9.90 -3.69 1.25
C PRO A 5 -11.19 -3.68 0.43
N LYS A 6 -11.78 -2.50 0.23
CA LYS A 6 -13.00 -2.33 -0.56
C LYS A 6 -12.74 -2.17 -2.05
N ASN A 7 -11.47 -2.23 -2.48
CA ASN A 7 -11.06 -1.99 -3.87
C ASN A 7 -11.49 -0.61 -4.38
N ASP A 8 -11.36 0.41 -3.52
CA ASP A 8 -11.73 1.79 -3.85
C ASP A 8 -10.49 2.67 -3.86
N GLN A 9 -10.09 3.16 -5.03
CA GLN A 9 -8.94 4.03 -5.22
C GLN A 9 -9.33 5.49 -5.46
N SER A 10 -10.62 5.83 -5.30
CA SER A 10 -11.14 7.16 -5.62
C SER A 10 -10.53 8.28 -4.78
N GLN A 11 -10.06 7.99 -3.57
CA GLN A 11 -9.51 8.98 -2.66
C GLN A 11 -8.00 9.20 -2.79
N LEU A 12 -7.31 8.43 -3.61
CA LEU A 12 -5.85 8.57 -3.75
C LEU A 12 -5.45 9.97 -4.22
N LYS A 13 -6.22 10.57 -5.13
CA LYS A 13 -5.97 11.93 -5.62
C LYS A 13 -6.14 12.98 -4.53
N ASN A 14 -6.94 12.69 -3.50
CA ASN A 14 -7.15 13.60 -2.38
C ASN A 14 -6.07 13.47 -1.32
N ILE A 15 -5.43 12.31 -1.22
CA ILE A 15 -4.38 12.02 -0.24
C ILE A 15 -3.01 12.45 -0.77
N PHE A 16 -2.73 12.17 -2.05
CA PHE A 16 -1.43 12.41 -2.66
C PHE A 16 -1.44 13.63 -3.56
N ASN A 17 -0.33 14.36 -3.58
CA ASN A 17 -0.08 15.39 -4.58
C ASN A 17 0.02 14.75 -5.96
N GLU A 18 -0.30 15.52 -7.00
CA GLU A 18 -0.31 15.03 -8.38
C GLU A 18 1.05 14.45 -8.81
N ALA A 19 2.13 15.07 -8.34
CA ALA A 19 3.50 14.65 -8.64
C ALA A 19 4.10 13.78 -7.54
N ALA A 20 3.28 13.22 -6.64
CA ALA A 20 3.78 12.41 -5.54
C ALA A 20 4.50 11.17 -6.04
N SER A 21 5.59 10.82 -5.36
CA SER A 21 6.34 9.59 -5.61
C SER A 21 6.10 8.63 -4.44
N ILE A 22 5.73 7.40 -4.76
CA ILE A 22 5.51 6.36 -3.76
C ILE A 22 6.55 5.27 -4.00
N ASN A 23 7.36 5.00 -2.98
CA ASN A 23 8.37 3.96 -3.04
C ASN A 23 7.78 2.65 -2.49
N VAL A 24 7.61 1.66 -3.36
CA VAL A 24 7.09 0.36 -2.98
C VAL A 24 8.25 -0.63 -3.04
N ASN A 25 8.76 -1.01 -1.87
CA ASN A 25 9.89 -1.95 -1.74
C ASN A 25 11.11 -1.57 -2.61
N GLY A 26 11.41 -0.27 -2.69
CA GLY A 26 12.56 0.23 -3.44
C GLY A 26 12.26 0.70 -4.86
N ILE A 27 11.03 0.55 -5.33
CA ILE A 27 10.61 0.95 -6.67
C ILE A 27 9.67 2.15 -6.57
N ASN A 28 10.01 3.24 -7.25
CA ASN A 28 9.17 4.44 -7.26
C ASN A 28 8.04 4.30 -8.28
N VAL A 29 6.82 4.56 -7.82
CA VAL A 29 5.62 4.51 -8.67
C VAL A 29 4.83 5.81 -8.52
N SER A 30 4.03 6.12 -9.53
CA SER A 30 3.10 7.25 -9.50
C SER A 30 1.82 6.86 -8.76
N VAL A 31 0.98 7.86 -8.49
CA VAL A 31 -0.34 7.62 -7.87
C VAL A 31 -1.20 6.71 -8.77
N GLU A 32 -1.16 6.92 -10.09
CA GLU A 32 -1.89 6.09 -11.04
C GLU A 32 -1.39 4.64 -11.02
N GLU A 33 -0.07 4.45 -11.00
CA GLU A 33 0.53 3.10 -10.92
C GLU A 33 0.16 2.41 -9.61
N LEU A 34 0.11 3.16 -8.49
CA LEU A 34 -0.34 2.61 -7.21
C LEU A 34 -1.79 2.15 -7.29
N ALA A 35 -2.67 2.96 -7.89
CA ALA A 35 -4.06 2.59 -8.06
C ALA A 35 -4.21 1.30 -8.87
N ASN A 36 -3.44 1.17 -9.96
CA ASN A 36 -3.45 -0.03 -10.79
C ASN A 36 -2.93 -1.25 -10.04
N PHE A 37 -1.90 -1.06 -9.21
CA PHE A 37 -1.34 -2.11 -8.35
C PHE A 37 -2.38 -2.63 -7.36
N GLU A 38 -3.13 -1.72 -6.72
CA GLU A 38 -4.19 -2.11 -5.79
C GLU A 38 -5.33 -2.85 -6.49
N LYS A 39 -5.72 -2.41 -7.69
CA LYS A 39 -6.72 -3.10 -8.49
C LYS A 39 -6.27 -4.50 -8.88
N MET A 40 -5.00 -4.66 -9.23
CA MET A 40 -4.42 -5.95 -9.58
C MET A 40 -4.49 -6.92 -8.39
N HIS A 41 -4.23 -6.44 -7.18
CA HIS A 41 -4.36 -7.26 -5.97
C HIS A 41 -5.76 -7.86 -5.86
N HIS A 42 -6.80 -7.08 -6.11
CA HIS A 42 -8.17 -7.55 -6.02
C HIS A 42 -8.56 -8.49 -7.16
N LYS A 43 -7.81 -8.50 -8.27
CA LYS A 43 -8.02 -9.47 -9.35
C LYS A 43 -7.46 -10.85 -9.00
N ILE A 44 -6.35 -10.91 -8.29
CA ILE A 44 -5.64 -12.17 -8.04
C ILE A 44 -5.81 -12.70 -6.62
N PHE A 45 -6.29 -11.87 -5.68
CA PHE A 45 -6.56 -12.26 -4.30
C PHE A 45 -8.00 -12.05 -3.94
N LYS A 46 -8.52 -12.89 -3.04
CA LYS A 46 -9.84 -12.70 -2.43
C LYS A 46 -9.71 -12.56 -0.93
N GLY A 47 -10.73 -12.00 -0.30
CA GLY A 47 -10.76 -11.83 1.15
C GLY A 47 -9.67 -10.93 1.68
N ILE A 48 -9.26 -9.93 0.91
CA ILE A 48 -8.22 -8.99 1.34
C ILE A 48 -8.68 -8.24 2.58
N LYS A 49 -7.82 -8.26 3.62
CA LYS A 49 -8.00 -7.50 4.85
C LYS A 49 -6.74 -6.67 5.09
N PHE A 50 -6.94 -5.48 5.58
CA PHE A 50 -5.85 -4.59 5.96
C PHE A 50 -6.14 -4.05 7.35
N GLN A 51 -5.41 -4.58 8.33
CA GLN A 51 -5.65 -4.25 9.74
C GLN A 51 -4.52 -3.38 10.26
N VAL A 52 -4.85 -2.14 10.64
CA VAL A 52 -3.88 -1.22 11.24
C VAL A 52 -3.65 -1.63 12.69
N GLY A 53 -2.39 -1.92 13.04
CA GLY A 53 -2.00 -2.24 14.41
C GLY A 53 -1.66 -1.00 15.20
N ALA A 54 -0.89 -0.07 14.59
CA ALA A 54 -0.47 1.17 15.25
C ALA A 54 -0.14 2.22 14.21
N ASN A 55 -0.30 3.49 14.59
CA ASN A 55 0.17 4.60 13.75
C ASN A 55 0.67 5.74 14.64
N ILE A 56 1.58 6.53 14.10
CA ILE A 56 2.12 7.70 14.78
C ILE A 56 2.45 8.77 13.73
N THR A 57 2.09 10.03 14.06
CA THR A 57 2.48 11.19 13.26
C THR A 57 3.47 12.01 14.08
N SER A 58 4.63 12.31 13.48
CA SER A 58 5.73 13.03 14.12
C SER A 58 6.19 14.21 13.28
N LYS A 59 6.58 15.28 13.96
CA LYS A 59 7.26 16.40 13.32
C LYS A 59 8.75 16.28 13.63
N TYR A 60 9.55 16.22 12.56
CA TYR A 60 11.01 16.10 12.69
C TYR A 60 11.66 17.46 12.88
N GLU A 61 12.93 17.46 13.33
CA GLU A 61 13.69 18.70 13.58
C GLU A 61 13.80 19.59 12.34
N ASN A 62 13.83 19.01 11.14
CA ASN A 62 13.88 19.74 9.88
C ASN A 62 12.52 20.31 9.45
N GLY A 63 11.48 20.16 10.28
CA GLY A 63 10.14 20.65 9.99
C GLY A 63 9.26 19.69 9.21
N GLN A 64 9.77 18.56 8.75
CA GLN A 64 8.98 17.57 8.02
C GLN A 64 8.01 16.85 8.95
N ILE A 65 6.83 16.55 8.43
CA ILE A 65 5.80 15.78 9.16
C ILE A 65 5.62 14.44 8.47
N TRP A 66 5.78 13.38 9.25
CA TRP A 66 5.65 12.01 8.77
C TRP A 66 4.62 11.26 9.60
N THR A 67 3.82 10.43 8.91
CA THR A 67 2.96 9.44 9.56
C THR A 67 3.51 8.05 9.24
N HIS A 68 3.72 7.25 10.29
CA HIS A 68 4.13 5.85 10.18
C HIS A 68 2.97 4.96 10.58
N VAL A 69 2.73 3.92 9.77
CA VAL A 69 1.65 2.97 10.02
C VAL A 69 2.24 1.56 10.02
N TRP A 70 1.94 0.80 11.08
CA TRP A 70 2.25 -0.63 11.15
C TRP A 70 0.93 -1.39 11.02
N ALA A 71 0.86 -2.26 10.03
CA ALA A 71 -0.37 -2.94 9.67
C ALA A 71 -0.12 -4.38 9.28
N TRP A 72 -1.19 -5.12 9.13
CA TRP A 72 -1.18 -6.50 8.64
C TRP A 72 -2.05 -6.59 7.40
N TRP A 73 -1.48 -7.12 6.33
CA TRP A 73 -2.21 -7.46 5.12
C TRP A 73 -2.49 -8.96 5.12
N SER A 74 -3.70 -9.36 4.78
CA SER A 74 -4.02 -10.77 4.59
C SER A 74 -4.91 -10.97 3.38
N GLY A 75 -4.78 -12.12 2.75
CA GLY A 75 -5.56 -12.47 1.58
C GLY A 75 -5.34 -13.92 1.18
N GLU A 76 -6.17 -14.39 0.25
CA GLU A 76 -6.07 -15.72 -0.32
C GLU A 76 -5.86 -15.60 -1.83
N GLY A 77 -4.82 -16.26 -2.36
CA GLY A 77 -4.58 -16.33 -3.80
C GLY A 77 -5.69 -17.08 -4.49
N LYS A 78 -6.27 -16.50 -5.52
CA LYS A 78 -7.38 -17.14 -6.25
C LYS A 78 -6.95 -18.41 -6.98
N LYS A 79 -5.71 -18.44 -7.47
CA LYS A 79 -5.16 -19.61 -8.18
C LYS A 79 -4.46 -20.59 -7.25
N SER A 80 -3.60 -20.10 -6.36
CA SER A 80 -2.85 -20.97 -5.44
C SER A 80 -3.72 -21.55 -4.33
N LYS A 81 -4.80 -20.86 -3.96
CA LYS A 81 -5.64 -21.18 -2.79
C LYS A 81 -4.90 -21.06 -1.46
N GLU A 82 -3.71 -20.50 -1.48
CA GLU A 82 -2.92 -20.27 -0.26
C GLU A 82 -3.32 -18.96 0.39
N THR A 83 -3.25 -18.91 1.72
CA THR A 83 -3.51 -17.71 2.51
C THR A 83 -2.22 -17.23 3.17
N ALA A 84 -2.11 -15.92 3.39
CA ALA A 84 -1.00 -15.36 4.12
C ALA A 84 -1.42 -14.11 4.88
N THR A 85 -0.69 -13.83 5.95
CA THR A 85 -0.78 -12.57 6.69
C THR A 85 0.62 -11.99 6.73
N ILE A 86 0.76 -10.75 6.23
CA ILE A 86 2.05 -10.12 5.99
C ILE A 86 2.11 -8.81 6.77
N PRO A 87 3.19 -8.56 7.55
CA PRO A 87 3.37 -7.26 8.17
C PRO A 87 3.70 -6.22 7.11
N VAL A 88 3.13 -5.04 7.26
CA VAL A 88 3.31 -3.92 6.33
C VAL A 88 3.68 -2.68 7.12
N HIS A 89 4.71 -1.96 6.66
CA HIS A 89 5.06 -0.66 7.20
C HIS A 89 4.86 0.39 6.12
N LEU A 90 4.05 1.40 6.42
CA LEU A 90 3.80 2.53 5.53
C LEU A 90 4.31 3.80 6.18
N ALA A 91 4.95 4.67 5.41
CA ALA A 91 5.40 5.98 5.86
C ALA A 91 4.94 7.03 4.86
N PHE A 92 4.36 8.11 5.37
CA PHE A 92 3.81 9.20 4.55
C PHE A 92 4.45 10.52 4.95
N ASN A 93 5.01 11.25 3.98
CA ASN A 93 5.55 12.59 4.19
C ASN A 93 4.52 13.61 3.73
N TRP A 94 4.06 14.44 4.65
CA TRP A 94 2.97 15.38 4.40
C TRP A 94 3.49 16.78 4.00
N ASP A 95 2.83 17.38 3.01
CA ASP A 95 2.97 18.78 2.64
C ASP A 95 1.57 19.41 2.79
N GLY A 96 1.33 20.01 3.96
CA GLY A 96 -0.01 20.48 4.29
C GLY A 96 -0.97 19.29 4.45
N LEU A 97 -2.03 19.27 3.65
CA LEU A 97 -3.05 18.24 3.73
C LEU A 97 -2.83 17.07 2.76
N LYS A 98 -1.76 17.14 1.95
CA LYS A 98 -1.48 16.09 0.97
C LYS A 98 -0.09 15.49 1.18
N CYS A 99 0.07 14.27 0.72
CA CYS A 99 1.32 13.52 0.81
C CYS A 99 2.17 13.77 -0.43
N ASN A 100 3.43 14.15 -0.24
CA ASN A 100 4.39 14.36 -1.33
C ASN A 100 5.08 13.07 -1.74
N ASN A 101 5.42 12.25 -0.76
CA ASN A 101 6.05 10.97 -1.01
C ASN A 101 5.72 10.01 0.12
N ALA A 102 5.80 8.73 -0.19
CA ALA A 102 5.50 7.67 0.75
C ALA A 102 6.42 6.48 0.52
N PHE A 103 6.58 5.67 1.56
CA PHE A 103 7.33 4.43 1.50
C PHE A 103 6.42 3.30 1.98
N PHE A 104 6.28 2.28 1.14
CA PHE A 104 5.52 1.07 1.46
C PHE A 104 6.50 -0.09 1.51
N MET A 105 6.64 -0.71 2.68
CA MET A 105 7.60 -1.80 2.90
C MET A 105 6.89 -3.04 3.40
N PHE A 106 7.09 -4.15 2.69
CA PHE A 106 6.54 -5.44 3.06
C PHE A 106 7.31 -6.53 2.32
N ASP A 107 7.16 -7.78 2.75
CA ASP A 107 7.74 -8.92 2.03
C ASP A 107 6.84 -9.27 0.84
N PRO A 108 7.30 -9.10 -0.40
CA PRO A 108 6.46 -9.31 -1.58
C PRO A 108 6.41 -10.78 -2.05
N THR A 109 7.07 -11.70 -1.37
CA THR A 109 7.24 -13.08 -1.84
C THR A 109 5.90 -13.75 -2.15
N PHE A 110 4.96 -13.69 -1.23
CA PHE A 110 3.64 -14.31 -1.42
C PHE A 110 2.86 -13.67 -2.57
N ILE A 111 2.90 -12.35 -2.65
CA ILE A 111 2.20 -11.61 -3.71
C ILE A 111 2.82 -11.93 -5.08
N ASN A 112 4.15 -11.92 -5.17
CA ASN A 112 4.85 -12.20 -6.42
C ASN A 112 4.60 -13.63 -6.90
N LYS A 113 4.48 -14.59 -5.99
CA LYS A 113 4.16 -15.98 -6.33
C LYS A 113 2.79 -16.08 -7.00
N GLU A 114 1.80 -15.37 -6.48
CA GLU A 114 0.46 -15.37 -7.08
C GLU A 114 0.43 -14.63 -8.41
N VAL A 115 1.18 -13.52 -8.53
CA VAL A 115 1.34 -12.79 -9.79
C VAL A 115 1.88 -13.73 -10.87
N ALA A 116 2.92 -14.51 -10.55
CA ALA A 116 3.53 -15.45 -11.49
C ALA A 116 2.53 -16.51 -11.97
N LEU A 117 1.64 -16.98 -11.09
CA LEU A 117 0.60 -17.94 -11.46
C LEU A 117 -0.42 -17.35 -12.41
N ASN A 118 -0.67 -16.04 -12.32
CA ASN A 118 -1.65 -15.35 -13.16
C ASN A 118 -1.09 -14.94 -14.52
N ASP A 119 0.24 -14.96 -14.69
CA ASP A 119 0.91 -14.65 -15.95
C ASP A 119 0.97 -15.85 -16.90
N LYS A 120 0.46 -16.99 -16.49
CA LYS A 120 0.50 -18.23 -17.29
C LYS A 120 -0.79 -18.50 -18.01
#